data_34a1335ba5f649dc7b1a120d7add0bdd
#
_entry.id   34a1335ba5f649dc7b1a120d7add0bdd
#
_cell.length_a   1.000
_cell.length_b   1.000
_cell.length_c   1.000
_cell.angle_alpha   90.00
_cell.angle_beta   90.00
_cell.angle_gamma   90.00
#
_symmetry.space_group_name_H-M   'P 1'
#
loop_
_entity.id
_entity.type
_entity.pdbx_description
1 polymer ?
#
loop_
_entity_poly.entity_id
_entity_poly.type
_entity_poly.pdbx_seq_one_letter_code
_entity_poly.pdbx_strand_id
1 'polypeptide(L)'
;MNEIVDHYTFGADVSIEEVEATLLLAVLAAEGLHGEAEVRLEGAHSFDPGRRRCVIEADTAVGRDLNRLFVSFIRHEFGADAFRLERVDAVPQPQPQEAQP
;
A
#
# COMPACT_ATOMS: atom_id res chain seq x y z
N MET A 1 10.83 8.22 15.15
CA MET A 1 9.69 8.84 14.49
C MET A 1 8.82 7.77 13.85
N ASN A 2 7.53 7.88 14.02
CA ASN A 2 6.61 6.85 13.53
C ASN A 2 6.25 7.10 12.08
N GLU A 3 6.12 6.03 11.34
CA GLU A 3 5.53 6.06 10.01
C GLU A 3 4.11 5.55 10.10
N ILE A 4 3.23 6.13 9.32
CA ILE A 4 1.86 5.65 9.20
C ILE A 4 1.74 4.94 7.87
N VAL A 5 1.29 3.71 7.93
CA VAL A 5 1.12 2.91 6.71
C VAL A 5 -0.28 2.31 6.68
N ASP A 6 -0.77 2.08 5.48
CA ASP A 6 -2.01 1.37 5.25
C ASP A 6 -1.67 -0.06 4.85
N HIS A 7 -2.20 -1.01 5.62
CA HIS A 7 -2.05 -2.43 5.36
C HIS A 7 -3.30 -2.95 4.68
N TYR A 8 -3.11 -3.60 3.54
CA TYR A 8 -4.20 -4.20 2.79
C TYR A 8 -4.05 -5.71 2.82
N THR A 9 -5.14 -6.41 3.10
CA THR A 9 -5.20 -7.87 3.03
C THR A 9 -6.33 -8.24 2.08
N PHE A 10 -6.06 -9.13 1.13
CA PHE A 10 -7.02 -9.46 0.08
C PHE A 10 -7.61 -10.83 0.29
N GLY A 11 -8.90 -10.98 -0.03
CA GLY A 11 -9.60 -12.23 0.13
C GLY A 11 -9.05 -13.33 -0.76
N ALA A 12 -9.30 -14.57 -0.36
CA ALA A 12 -8.73 -15.72 -1.05
C ALA A 12 -9.27 -15.90 -2.46
N ASP A 13 -10.47 -15.37 -2.72
CA ASP A 13 -11.11 -15.50 -4.02
C ASP A 13 -10.82 -14.32 -4.96
N VAL A 14 -10.00 -13.37 -4.53
CA VAL A 14 -9.59 -12.25 -5.36
C VAL A 14 -8.30 -12.63 -6.08
N SER A 15 -8.22 -12.35 -7.38
CA SER A 15 -7.01 -12.62 -8.14
C SER A 15 -5.89 -11.70 -7.70
N ILE A 16 -4.86 -12.27 -7.08
CA ILE A 16 -3.77 -11.47 -6.55
C ILE A 16 -2.94 -10.83 -7.67
N GLU A 17 -2.88 -11.49 -8.83
CA GLU A 17 -2.18 -10.92 -9.98
C GLU A 17 -2.90 -9.68 -10.49
N GLU A 18 -4.23 -9.70 -10.47
CA GLU A 18 -4.99 -8.53 -10.89
C GLU A 18 -4.91 -7.42 -9.87
N VAL A 19 -4.79 -7.76 -8.59
CA VAL A 19 -4.56 -6.76 -7.55
C VAL A 19 -3.23 -6.06 -7.80
N GLU A 20 -2.19 -6.82 -8.13
CA GLU A 20 -0.89 -6.24 -8.41
C GLU A 20 -0.95 -5.30 -9.61
N ALA A 21 -1.65 -5.70 -10.67
CA ALA A 21 -1.82 -4.84 -11.82
C ALA A 21 -2.56 -3.56 -11.46
N THR A 22 -3.55 -3.66 -10.60
CA THR A 22 -4.29 -2.50 -10.14
C THR A 22 -3.41 -1.56 -9.31
N LEU A 23 -2.53 -2.12 -8.49
CA LEU A 23 -1.57 -1.29 -7.74
C LEU A 23 -0.66 -0.52 -8.71
N LEU A 24 -0.18 -1.19 -9.76
CA LEU A 24 0.66 -0.51 -10.75
C LEU A 24 -0.09 0.63 -11.43
N LEU A 25 -1.37 0.45 -11.72
CA LEU A 25 -2.18 1.53 -12.29
C LEU A 25 -2.29 2.70 -11.30
N ALA A 26 -2.47 2.40 -10.03
CA ALA A 26 -2.55 3.45 -9.01
C ALA A 26 -1.24 4.21 -8.92
N VAL A 27 -0.11 3.50 -8.99
CA VAL A 27 1.21 4.15 -8.98
C VAL A 27 1.36 5.05 -10.20
N LEU A 28 0.98 4.58 -11.39
CA LEU A 28 1.06 5.40 -12.59
C LEU A 28 0.18 6.65 -12.48
N ALA A 29 -1.02 6.50 -11.92
CA ALA A 29 -1.91 7.64 -11.73
C ALA A 29 -1.30 8.64 -10.75
N ALA A 30 -0.69 8.15 -9.67
CA ALA A 30 -0.03 9.02 -8.71
C ALA A 30 1.15 9.75 -9.36
N GLU A 31 1.87 9.08 -10.25
CA GLU A 31 2.96 9.72 -10.98
C GLU A 31 2.45 10.85 -11.86
N GLY A 32 1.25 10.68 -12.42
CA GLY A 32 0.64 11.74 -13.20
C GLY A 32 0.30 12.96 -12.37
N LEU A 33 0.05 12.77 -11.08
CA LEU A 33 -0.30 13.86 -10.18
C LEU A 33 0.93 14.53 -9.57
N HIS A 34 1.94 13.76 -9.22
CA HIS A 34 3.07 14.22 -8.41
C HIS A 34 4.41 14.18 -9.12
N GLY A 35 4.48 13.49 -10.25
CA GLY A 35 5.74 13.25 -10.92
C GLY A 35 6.39 11.96 -10.43
N GLU A 36 7.15 11.34 -11.31
CA GLU A 36 7.75 10.04 -11.04
C GLU A 36 8.72 10.09 -9.87
N ALA A 37 9.54 11.13 -9.83
CA ALA A 37 10.54 11.25 -8.77
C ALA A 37 9.89 11.38 -7.40
N GLU A 38 8.82 12.16 -7.33
CA GLU A 38 8.12 12.39 -6.08
C GLU A 38 7.49 11.11 -5.56
N VAL A 39 6.87 10.33 -6.45
CA VAL A 39 6.26 9.07 -6.05
C VAL A 39 7.33 8.10 -5.56
N ARG A 40 8.47 8.07 -6.23
CA ARG A 40 9.56 7.18 -5.82
C ARG A 40 10.08 7.51 -4.43
N LEU A 41 10.13 8.81 -4.11
CA LEU A 41 10.67 9.26 -2.82
C LEU A 41 9.65 9.16 -1.70
N GLU A 42 8.38 9.43 -1.97
CA GLU A 42 7.39 9.61 -0.92
C GLU A 42 6.21 8.67 -1.01
N GLY A 43 6.14 7.82 -2.01
CA GLY A 43 5.05 6.86 -2.18
C GLY A 43 5.50 5.43 -1.95
N ALA A 44 6.26 5.20 -0.91
CA ALA A 44 6.80 3.87 -0.63
C ALA A 44 5.69 2.86 -0.47
N HIS A 45 5.87 1.71 -1.08
CA HIS A 45 4.88 0.64 -1.02
C HIS A 45 5.59 -0.70 -1.23
N SER A 46 4.95 -1.76 -0.77
CA SER A 46 5.44 -3.11 -1.00
C SER A 46 4.26 -4.04 -1.20
N PHE A 47 4.46 -5.07 -1.99
CA PHE A 47 3.43 -6.01 -2.34
C PHE A 47 3.95 -7.42 -2.10
N ASP A 48 3.19 -8.21 -1.33
CA ASP A 48 3.58 -9.58 -0.99
C ASP A 48 2.48 -10.50 -1.50
N PRO A 49 2.60 -11.02 -2.71
CA PRO A 49 1.54 -11.86 -3.28
C PRO A 49 1.36 -13.16 -2.51
N GLY A 50 2.42 -13.72 -1.96
CA GLY A 50 2.32 -14.96 -1.21
C GLY A 50 1.48 -14.84 0.04
N ARG A 51 1.52 -13.69 0.67
CA ARG A 51 0.71 -13.42 1.86
C ARG A 51 -0.54 -12.63 1.54
N ARG A 52 -0.76 -12.31 0.28
CA ARG A 52 -1.92 -11.57 -0.19
C ARG A 52 -2.05 -10.23 0.54
N ARG A 53 -0.93 -9.52 0.61
CA ARG A 53 -0.83 -8.27 1.35
C ARG A 53 -0.18 -7.18 0.53
N CYS A 54 -0.55 -5.95 0.87
CA CYS A 54 0.07 -4.77 0.30
C CYS A 54 0.19 -3.74 1.42
N VAL A 55 1.31 -3.03 1.44
CA VAL A 55 1.53 -1.96 2.42
C VAL A 55 1.87 -0.71 1.63
N ILE A 56 1.18 0.39 1.93
CA ILE A 56 1.42 1.66 1.28
C ILE A 56 1.62 2.72 2.36
N GLU A 57 2.69 3.46 2.24
CA GLU A 57 3.00 4.55 3.14
C GLU A 57 1.87 5.58 3.09
N ALA A 58 1.43 6.07 4.26
CA ALA A 58 0.26 6.92 4.34
C ALA A 58 0.54 8.25 5.01
N ASP A 59 1.82 8.57 5.23
CA ASP A 59 2.22 9.73 6.02
C ASP A 59 2.61 10.93 5.16
N THR A 60 2.63 10.79 3.85
CA THR A 60 2.96 11.87 2.93
C THR A 60 1.76 12.19 2.06
N ALA A 61 1.79 13.35 1.41
CA ALA A 61 0.75 13.70 0.47
C ALA A 61 0.69 12.71 -0.68
N VAL A 62 1.85 12.27 -1.17
CA VAL A 62 1.93 11.28 -2.24
C VAL A 62 1.34 9.96 -1.77
N GLY A 63 1.74 9.50 -0.59
CA GLY A 63 1.23 8.24 -0.06
C GLY A 63 -0.27 8.26 0.15
N ARG A 64 -0.79 9.38 0.65
CA ARG A 64 -2.23 9.50 0.83
C ARG A 64 -2.98 9.42 -0.48
N ASP A 65 -2.46 10.08 -1.52
CA ASP A 65 -3.11 10.03 -2.83
C ASP A 65 -3.00 8.65 -3.45
N LEU A 66 -1.84 8.00 -3.31
CA LEU A 66 -1.67 6.64 -3.81
C LEU A 66 -2.67 5.69 -3.15
N ASN A 67 -2.84 5.82 -1.83
CA ASN A 67 -3.83 5.01 -1.12
C ASN A 67 -5.24 5.26 -1.62
N ARG A 68 -5.61 6.52 -1.83
CA ARG A 68 -6.95 6.85 -2.34
C ARG A 68 -7.19 6.26 -3.71
N LEU A 69 -6.20 6.37 -4.58
CA LEU A 69 -6.32 5.82 -5.92
C LEU A 69 -6.45 4.31 -5.87
N PHE A 70 -5.60 3.68 -5.07
CA PHE A 70 -5.61 2.22 -4.98
C PHE A 70 -6.93 1.70 -4.43
N VAL A 71 -7.41 2.31 -3.34
CA VAL A 71 -8.70 1.92 -2.75
C VAL A 71 -9.83 2.08 -3.78
N SER A 72 -9.83 3.20 -4.48
CA SER A 72 -10.88 3.47 -5.47
C SER A 72 -10.85 2.41 -6.57
N PHE A 73 -9.66 2.11 -7.09
CA PHE A 73 -9.52 1.13 -8.16
C PHE A 73 -9.91 -0.27 -7.70
N ILE A 74 -9.47 -0.68 -6.50
CA ILE A 74 -9.79 -2.00 -5.97
C ILE A 74 -11.30 -2.15 -5.75
N ARG A 75 -11.93 -1.13 -5.19
CA ARG A 75 -13.37 -1.20 -4.94
C ARG A 75 -14.16 -1.27 -6.24
N HIS A 76 -13.71 -0.55 -7.24
CA HIS A 76 -14.35 -0.55 -8.55
C HIS A 76 -14.22 -1.91 -9.24
N GLU A 77 -13.03 -2.48 -9.13
CA GLU A 77 -12.69 -3.72 -9.84
C GLU A 77 -13.24 -4.95 -9.12
N PHE A 78 -13.13 -5.00 -7.81
CA PHE A 78 -13.38 -6.22 -7.04
C PHE A 78 -14.48 -6.08 -6.00
N GLY A 79 -14.92 -4.86 -5.71
CA GLY A 79 -15.94 -4.64 -4.69
C GLY A 79 -15.34 -4.32 -3.33
N ALA A 80 -16.18 -3.77 -2.46
CA ALA A 80 -15.72 -3.31 -1.16
C ALA A 80 -15.31 -4.45 -0.24
N ASP A 81 -15.84 -5.64 -0.47
CA ASP A 81 -15.56 -6.80 0.38
C ASP A 81 -14.29 -7.53 -0.03
N ALA A 82 -13.61 -7.07 -1.08
CA ALA A 82 -12.45 -7.77 -1.61
C ALA A 82 -11.23 -7.66 -0.73
N PHE A 83 -11.21 -6.68 0.16
CA PHE A 83 -10.00 -6.40 0.93
C PHE A 83 -10.35 -5.84 2.30
N ARG A 84 -9.38 -5.94 3.20
CA ARG A 84 -9.43 -5.28 4.50
C ARG A 84 -8.29 -4.28 4.55
N LEU A 85 -8.59 -3.12 5.12
CA LEU A 85 -7.63 -2.04 5.22
C LEU A 85 -7.46 -1.68 6.68
N GLU A 86 -6.22 -1.62 7.11
CA GLU A 86 -5.90 -1.25 8.47
C GLU A 86 -4.77 -0.24 8.46
N ARG A 87 -5.00 0.92 9.07
CA ARG A 87 -3.96 1.93 9.19
C ARG A 87 -3.22 1.74 10.50
N VAL A 88 -1.91 1.63 10.44
CA VAL A 88 -1.10 1.36 11.61
C VAL A 88 0.10 2.28 11.64
N ASP A 89 0.60 2.51 12.84
CA ASP A 89 1.89 3.16 13.05
C ASP A 89 2.97 2.14 12.81
N ALA A 90 3.76 2.35 11.78
CA ALA A 90 4.89 1.48 11.50
C ALA A 90 6.10 2.02 12.23
N VAL A 91 6.20 1.69 13.50
CA VAL A 91 7.35 2.09 14.28
C VAL A 91 8.54 1.27 13.83
N PRO A 92 9.68 1.89 13.51
CA PRO A 92 10.87 1.11 13.15
C PRO A 92 11.21 0.16 14.28
N GLN A 93 11.34 -1.11 13.96
CA GLN A 93 11.67 -2.11 14.97
C GLN A 93 13.09 -1.94 15.40
N PRO A 94 13.27 -1.84 16.71
CA PRO A 94 14.65 -1.97 17.17
C PRO A 94 15.02 -3.36 16.82
N GLN A 95 15.52 -3.75 16.30
CA GLN A 95 15.46 -5.06 15.89
C GLN A 95 15.83 -5.97 16.80
N PRO A 96 15.22 -6.33 17.06
CA PRO A 96 15.34 -6.92 17.89
C PRO A 96 16.12 -7.25 18.31
N GLN A 97 15.95 -6.71 17.97
CA GLN A 97 16.46 -6.75 18.29
C GLN A 97 17.01 -6.82 18.93
N GLU A 98 16.87 -6.49 18.94
CA GLU A 98 17.10 -6.42 19.44
C GLU A 98 17.36 -7.00 20.05
N ALA A 99 17.03 -7.33 19.94
CA ALA A 99 17.14 -7.82 20.59
C ALA A 99 17.69 -8.34 21.06
N GLN A 100 17.84 -8.36 21.19
CA GLN A 100 18.29 -8.69 21.81
C GLN A 100 18.98 -9.07 22.25
N PRO A 101 19.22 -9.38 22.64
CA PRO A 101 19.71 -9.74 23.40
C PRO A 101 20.13 -9.85 23.97
#